data_0297e3f0d681a423252d7729cb46f976
#
_entry.id   0297e3f0d681a423252d7729cb46f976
#
_cell.length_a   1.000
_cell.length_b   1.000
_cell.length_c   1.000
_cell.angle_alpha   90.00
_cell.angle_beta   90.00
_cell.angle_gamma   90.00
#
_symmetry.space_group_name_H-M   'P 1'
#
loop_
_entity.id
_entity.type
_entity.pdbx_description
1 polymer ?
#
loop_
_entity_poly.entity_id
_entity_poly.type
_entity_poly.pdbx_seq_one_letter_code
_entity_poly.pdbx_strand_id
1 'polypeptide(L)'
;SGSGFSIEKMIRQVLKGIAILLALTVGTLFVFYLNRSDPWGQIPGKRLPGEAITEAIEDWSFTQQARGVTIEVRPSAPYSVNISCLFHDGAFYGLATSIENRWMQYLIQDPNIRFRVGDELYLGRATVVEDPQLVEDLFETLAQKYRGGADRTPEQKARYRFILIGSR
;
A
#
# COMPACT_ATOMS: atom_id res chain seq x y z
N SER A 1 -10.92 32.12 -53.13
CA SER A 1 -10.85 32.41 -51.68
C SER A 1 -11.80 31.54 -50.85
N GLY A 2 -12.10 30.32 -51.27
CA GLY A 2 -13.02 29.40 -50.59
C GLY A 2 -12.38 28.27 -49.76
N SER A 3 -11.09 27.99 -49.92
CA SER A 3 -10.42 26.82 -49.31
C SER A 3 -10.04 27.00 -47.81
N GLY A 4 -9.73 28.22 -47.38
CA GLY A 4 -9.36 28.51 -45.99
C GLY A 4 -10.48 28.30 -44.96
N PHE A 5 -11.70 28.66 -45.31
CA PHE A 5 -12.90 28.51 -44.46
C PHE A 5 -13.26 27.04 -44.20
N SER A 6 -13.02 26.14 -45.17
CA SER A 6 -13.26 24.70 -45.00
C SER A 6 -12.26 24.05 -44.06
N ILE A 7 -10.97 24.43 -44.15
CA ILE A 7 -9.90 23.88 -43.33
C ILE A 7 -10.06 24.31 -41.86
N GLU A 8 -10.38 25.58 -41.60
CA GLU A 8 -10.61 26.07 -40.24
C GLU A 8 -11.78 25.36 -39.54
N LYS A 9 -12.87 25.14 -40.28
CA LYS A 9 -14.04 24.41 -39.75
C LYS A 9 -13.69 22.95 -39.41
N MET A 10 -12.91 22.32 -40.28
CA MET A 10 -12.44 20.95 -40.07
C MET A 10 -11.53 20.88 -38.82
N ILE A 11 -10.54 21.76 -38.70
CA ILE A 11 -9.64 21.83 -37.54
C ILE A 11 -10.45 22.06 -36.25
N ARG A 12 -11.43 22.94 -36.26
CA ARG A 12 -12.29 23.20 -35.10
C ARG A 12 -13.11 21.96 -34.69
N GLN A 13 -13.60 21.19 -35.65
CA GLN A 13 -14.31 19.95 -35.36
C GLN A 13 -13.39 18.88 -34.78
N VAL A 14 -12.20 18.72 -35.35
CA VAL A 14 -11.16 17.79 -34.80
C VAL A 14 -10.79 18.16 -33.38
N LEU A 15 -10.51 19.45 -33.12
CA LEU A 15 -10.19 19.92 -31.76
C LEU A 15 -11.33 19.69 -30.76
N LYS A 16 -12.58 19.87 -31.17
CA LYS A 16 -13.75 19.55 -30.35
C LYS A 16 -13.84 18.04 -30.06
N GLY A 17 -13.60 17.21 -31.06
CA GLY A 17 -13.57 15.75 -30.89
C GLY A 17 -12.49 15.30 -29.91
N ILE A 18 -11.28 15.86 -30.02
CA ILE A 18 -10.19 15.60 -29.09
C ILE A 18 -10.54 16.05 -27.67
N ALA A 19 -11.11 17.24 -27.50
CA ALA A 19 -11.51 17.77 -26.19
C ALA A 19 -12.59 16.90 -25.53
N ILE A 20 -13.57 16.40 -26.29
CA ILE A 20 -14.60 15.50 -25.78
C ILE A 20 -13.96 14.16 -25.37
N LEU A 21 -13.08 13.61 -26.20
CA LEU A 21 -12.39 12.34 -25.89
C LEU A 21 -11.56 12.46 -24.60
N LEU A 22 -10.81 13.56 -24.45
CA LEU A 22 -10.04 13.84 -23.24
C LEU A 22 -10.95 13.96 -22.00
N ALA A 23 -12.07 14.68 -22.13
CA ALA A 23 -13.01 14.84 -21.02
C ALA A 23 -13.63 13.49 -20.60
N LEU A 24 -13.99 12.63 -21.56
CA LEU A 24 -14.50 11.29 -21.29
C LEU A 24 -13.44 10.41 -20.63
N THR A 25 -12.21 10.45 -21.13
CA THR A 25 -11.09 9.68 -20.56
C THR A 25 -10.83 10.10 -19.11
N VAL A 26 -10.72 11.40 -18.84
CA VAL A 26 -10.52 11.93 -17.48
C VAL A 26 -11.69 11.58 -16.57
N GLY A 27 -12.92 11.69 -17.06
CA GLY A 27 -14.13 11.30 -16.32
C GLY A 27 -14.13 9.81 -15.96
N THR A 28 -13.79 8.94 -16.91
CA THR A 28 -13.69 7.49 -16.67
C THR A 28 -12.61 7.15 -15.65
N LEU A 29 -11.43 7.73 -15.77
CA LEU A 29 -10.33 7.55 -14.83
C LEU A 29 -10.71 8.05 -13.43
N PHE A 30 -11.43 9.15 -13.34
CA PHE A 30 -11.91 9.70 -12.07
C PHE A 30 -12.94 8.79 -11.39
N VAL A 31 -13.90 8.24 -12.16
CA VAL A 31 -14.86 7.26 -11.65
C VAL A 31 -14.15 5.99 -11.18
N PHE A 32 -13.19 5.49 -11.95
CA PHE A 32 -12.36 4.35 -11.55
C PHE A 32 -11.59 4.65 -10.26
N TYR A 33 -10.98 5.82 -10.16
CA TYR A 33 -10.29 6.28 -8.94
C TYR A 33 -11.22 6.31 -7.72
N LEU A 34 -12.45 6.81 -7.87
CA LEU A 34 -13.42 6.88 -6.77
C LEU A 34 -13.92 5.51 -6.31
N ASN A 35 -14.03 4.55 -7.23
CA ASN A 35 -14.59 3.22 -6.95
C ASN A 35 -13.53 2.17 -6.58
N ARG A 36 -12.23 2.48 -6.68
CA ARG A 36 -11.18 1.52 -6.30
C ARG A 36 -11.24 1.19 -4.81
N SER A 37 -11.06 -0.09 -4.50
CA SER A 37 -10.92 -0.60 -3.14
C SER A 37 -9.45 -0.76 -2.76
N ASP A 38 -8.67 -1.36 -3.66
CA ASP A 38 -7.26 -1.65 -3.44
C ASP A 38 -6.37 -0.40 -3.54
N PRO A 39 -5.27 -0.34 -2.77
CA PRO A 39 -4.25 0.67 -2.93
C PRO A 39 -3.50 0.48 -4.26
N TRP A 40 -3.16 1.60 -4.91
CA TRP A 40 -2.41 1.58 -6.16
C TRP A 40 -1.07 2.31 -5.99
N GLY A 41 0.03 1.54 -5.97
CA GLY A 41 1.34 2.09 -5.67
C GLY A 41 1.34 2.77 -4.29
N GLN A 42 1.62 4.06 -4.24
CA GLN A 42 1.58 4.88 -3.02
C GLN A 42 0.20 5.50 -2.73
N ILE A 43 -0.76 5.33 -3.64
CA ILE A 43 -2.10 5.89 -3.44
C ILE A 43 -2.91 4.93 -2.55
N PRO A 44 -3.41 5.40 -1.39
CA PRO A 44 -4.16 4.55 -0.48
C PRO A 44 -5.45 4.04 -1.09
N GLY A 45 -5.82 2.82 -0.70
CA GLY A 45 -7.12 2.22 -0.98
C GLY A 45 -8.13 2.44 0.14
N LYS A 46 -9.23 1.72 0.03
CA LYS A 46 -10.33 1.67 1.01
C LYS A 46 -10.38 0.28 1.63
N ARG A 47 -11.58 -0.27 1.83
CA ARG A 47 -11.78 -1.64 2.30
C ARG A 47 -11.25 -2.65 1.28
N LEU A 48 -10.41 -3.57 1.73
CA LEU A 48 -9.93 -4.66 0.91
C LEU A 48 -11.09 -5.62 0.60
N PRO A 49 -11.27 -5.99 -0.68
CA PRO A 49 -12.30 -6.94 -1.07
C PRO A 49 -11.97 -8.36 -0.59
N GLY A 50 -12.99 -9.16 -0.42
CA GLY A 50 -12.89 -10.55 -0.02
C GLY A 50 -13.28 -10.83 1.42
N GLU A 51 -13.53 -12.10 1.70
CA GLU A 51 -13.74 -12.63 3.03
C GLU A 51 -12.41 -12.90 3.71
N ALA A 52 -12.27 -12.48 4.95
CA ALA A 52 -11.03 -12.65 5.69
C ALA A 52 -11.01 -13.98 6.42
N ILE A 53 -9.88 -14.67 6.32
CA ILE A 53 -9.58 -15.86 7.12
C ILE A 53 -9.50 -15.43 8.58
N THR A 54 -10.24 -16.12 9.44
CA THR A 54 -10.37 -15.83 10.87
C THR A 54 -9.60 -16.79 11.75
N GLU A 55 -9.14 -17.90 11.18
CA GLU A 55 -8.32 -18.88 11.88
C GLU A 55 -6.98 -18.28 12.29
N ALA A 56 -6.51 -18.66 13.47
CA ALA A 56 -5.21 -18.22 13.96
C ALA A 56 -4.08 -18.77 13.07
N ILE A 57 -3.13 -17.94 12.71
CA ILE A 57 -1.96 -18.32 11.94
C ILE A 57 -0.91 -18.85 12.93
N GLU A 58 -0.62 -20.14 12.89
CA GLU A 58 0.40 -20.77 13.73
C GLU A 58 1.79 -20.75 13.06
N ASP A 59 1.81 -20.87 11.73
CA ASP A 59 3.03 -20.86 10.94
C ASP A 59 3.03 -19.71 9.92
N TRP A 60 3.96 -18.79 10.11
CA TRP A 60 4.12 -17.61 9.23
C TRP A 60 5.10 -17.84 8.08
N SER A 61 5.62 -19.07 7.90
CA SER A 61 6.63 -19.38 6.87
C SER A 61 6.15 -19.09 5.44
N PHE A 62 4.84 -19.13 5.18
CA PHE A 62 4.26 -18.76 3.89
C PHE A 62 4.52 -17.30 3.50
N THR A 63 4.83 -16.44 4.47
CA THR A 63 5.16 -15.02 4.23
C THR A 63 6.62 -14.80 3.82
N GLN A 64 7.48 -15.82 3.91
CA GLN A 64 8.93 -15.71 3.69
C GLN A 64 9.27 -15.14 2.31
N GLN A 65 8.52 -15.57 1.28
CA GLN A 65 8.72 -15.12 -0.11
C GLN A 65 7.97 -13.83 -0.44
N ALA A 66 7.07 -13.38 0.44
CA ALA A 66 6.30 -12.17 0.21
C ALA A 66 7.20 -10.93 0.24
N ARG A 67 7.13 -10.10 -0.82
CA ARG A 67 7.88 -8.83 -0.89
C ARG A 67 7.08 -7.64 -0.38
N GLY A 68 5.78 -7.80 -0.29
CA GLY A 68 4.87 -6.76 0.17
C GLY A 68 3.66 -7.37 0.82
N VAL A 69 3.02 -6.60 1.65
CA VAL A 69 1.74 -6.89 2.26
C VAL A 69 0.84 -5.68 2.08
N THR A 70 -0.43 -5.92 1.77
CA THR A 70 -1.44 -4.87 1.80
C THR A 70 -2.11 -4.90 3.16
N ILE A 71 -2.07 -3.79 3.89
CA ILE A 71 -2.75 -3.68 5.18
C ILE A 71 -3.90 -2.69 5.11
N GLU A 72 -5.00 -3.04 5.75
CA GLU A 72 -6.17 -2.19 5.97
C GLU A 72 -6.26 -1.88 7.46
N VAL A 73 -6.20 -0.62 7.78
CA VAL A 73 -6.31 -0.07 9.13
C VAL A 73 -7.66 0.63 9.31
N ARG A 74 -8.02 0.96 10.54
CA ARG A 74 -9.22 1.70 10.90
C ARG A 74 -10.50 1.03 10.35
N PRO A 75 -10.95 -0.10 10.91
CA PRO A 75 -12.07 -0.89 10.37
C PRO A 75 -13.40 -0.13 10.18
N SER A 76 -13.65 0.90 10.98
CA SER A 76 -14.86 1.74 10.89
C SER A 76 -14.87 2.68 9.67
N ALA A 77 -13.67 3.06 9.17
CA ALA A 77 -13.50 3.90 7.99
C ALA A 77 -12.23 3.45 7.24
N PRO A 78 -12.29 2.32 6.54
CA PRO A 78 -11.14 1.58 6.04
C PRO A 78 -10.18 2.40 5.20
N TYR A 79 -8.89 2.24 5.48
CA TYR A 79 -7.78 2.86 4.79
C TYR A 79 -6.71 1.80 4.55
N SER A 80 -6.39 1.51 3.31
CA SER A 80 -5.43 0.46 2.97
C SER A 80 -4.19 0.99 2.26
N VAL A 81 -3.05 0.34 2.51
CA VAL A 81 -1.75 0.68 1.92
C VAL A 81 -0.95 -0.57 1.62
N ASN A 82 -0.07 -0.45 0.63
CA ASN A 82 0.96 -1.45 0.35
C ASN A 82 2.23 -1.07 1.09
N ILE A 83 2.80 -2.00 1.83
CA ILE A 83 4.06 -1.83 2.55
C ILE A 83 5.01 -3.00 2.27
N SER A 84 6.30 -2.77 2.44
CA SER A 84 7.30 -3.84 2.45
C SER A 84 7.14 -4.70 3.70
N CYS A 85 7.46 -5.98 3.59
CA CYS A 85 7.32 -6.94 4.67
C CYS A 85 8.54 -7.84 4.80
N LEU A 86 8.72 -8.40 5.99
CA LEU A 86 9.79 -9.32 6.36
C LEU A 86 9.22 -10.52 7.09
N PHE A 87 9.87 -11.66 6.90
CA PHE A 87 9.78 -12.81 7.80
C PHE A 87 11.11 -12.92 8.55
N HIS A 88 11.06 -12.97 9.87
CA HIS A 88 12.24 -13.07 10.74
C HIS A 88 11.86 -13.85 12.00
N ASP A 89 12.67 -14.87 12.35
CA ASP A 89 12.50 -15.72 13.53
C ASP A 89 11.06 -16.23 13.75
N GLY A 90 10.44 -16.74 12.68
CA GLY A 90 9.10 -17.30 12.76
C GLY A 90 7.96 -16.26 12.80
N ALA A 91 8.28 -14.99 12.76
CA ALA A 91 7.30 -13.91 12.85
C ALA A 91 7.26 -13.03 11.58
N PHE A 92 6.13 -12.35 11.39
CA PHE A 92 5.86 -11.52 10.21
C PHE A 92 5.85 -10.04 10.57
N TYR A 93 6.63 -9.26 9.83
CA TYR A 93 6.81 -7.83 10.09
C TYR A 93 6.50 -6.99 8.85
N GLY A 94 5.87 -5.85 9.08
CA GLY A 94 5.71 -4.79 8.09
C GLY A 94 6.67 -3.63 8.36
N LEU A 95 6.98 -2.86 7.30
CA LEU A 95 7.87 -1.70 7.38
C LEU A 95 7.11 -0.41 7.08
N ALA A 96 7.13 0.52 8.02
CA ALA A 96 6.71 1.90 7.83
C ALA A 96 7.92 2.80 7.61
N THR A 97 7.85 3.67 6.61
CA THR A 97 8.91 4.65 6.30
C THR A 97 8.92 5.85 7.24
N SER A 98 7.84 6.07 7.97
CA SER A 98 7.72 7.07 9.04
C SER A 98 6.55 6.74 9.96
N ILE A 99 6.70 7.06 11.22
CA ILE A 99 5.60 7.01 12.20
C ILE A 99 4.52 8.05 11.88
N GLU A 100 4.87 9.12 11.16
CA GLU A 100 3.95 10.21 10.77
C GLU A 100 3.03 9.80 9.61
N ASN A 101 3.29 8.67 8.96
CA ASN A 101 2.41 8.17 7.92
C ASN A 101 0.98 8.04 8.46
N ARG A 102 0.00 8.54 7.69
CA ARG A 102 -1.41 8.54 8.10
C ARG A 102 -1.91 7.17 8.55
N TRP A 103 -1.53 6.11 7.86
CA TRP A 103 -1.91 4.75 8.21
C TRP A 103 -1.30 4.28 9.53
N MET A 104 -0.06 4.71 9.85
CA MET A 104 0.57 4.45 11.14
C MET A 104 -0.18 5.12 12.29
N GLN A 105 -0.62 6.36 12.09
CA GLN A 105 -1.43 7.07 13.09
C GLN A 105 -2.76 6.37 13.35
N TYR A 106 -3.38 5.78 12.33
CA TYR A 106 -4.58 4.96 12.50
C TYR A 106 -4.29 3.64 13.21
N LEU A 107 -3.17 2.98 12.88
CA LEU A 107 -2.73 1.74 13.52
C LEU A 107 -2.47 1.93 15.02
N ILE A 108 -1.83 3.02 15.42
CA ILE A 108 -1.54 3.32 16.82
C ILE A 108 -2.86 3.52 17.61
N GLN A 109 -3.87 4.10 16.99
CA GLN A 109 -5.17 4.30 17.63
C GLN A 109 -6.00 3.01 17.72
N ASP A 110 -5.93 2.17 16.68
CA ASP A 110 -6.61 0.87 16.61
C ASP A 110 -5.67 -0.15 15.96
N PRO A 111 -5.08 -1.07 16.75
CA PRO A 111 -4.14 -2.07 16.26
C PRO A 111 -4.81 -3.20 15.45
N ASN A 112 -6.13 -3.24 15.38
CA ASN A 112 -6.83 -4.23 14.58
C ASN A 112 -6.69 -3.91 13.10
N ILE A 113 -6.27 -4.91 12.33
CA ILE A 113 -6.05 -4.79 10.89
C ILE A 113 -6.71 -5.93 10.13
N ARG A 114 -6.92 -5.69 8.85
CA ARG A 114 -7.01 -6.75 7.85
C ARG A 114 -5.75 -6.66 6.99
N PHE A 115 -5.18 -7.78 6.64
CA PHE A 115 -3.99 -7.77 5.79
C PHE A 115 -4.08 -8.86 4.73
N ARG A 116 -3.51 -8.57 3.57
CA ARG A 116 -3.50 -9.48 2.43
C ARG A 116 -2.07 -9.81 2.03
N VAL A 117 -1.77 -11.12 2.00
CA VAL A 117 -0.52 -11.68 1.49
C VAL A 117 -0.86 -12.57 0.30
N GLY A 118 -0.31 -12.27 -0.87
CA GLY A 118 -0.77 -12.90 -2.11
C GLY A 118 -2.25 -12.57 -2.36
N ASP A 119 -3.06 -13.60 -2.53
CA ASP A 119 -4.50 -13.47 -2.78
C ASP A 119 -5.35 -13.66 -1.51
N GLU A 120 -4.74 -14.06 -0.40
CA GLU A 120 -5.44 -14.39 0.84
C GLU A 120 -5.49 -13.20 1.79
N LEU A 121 -6.68 -12.96 2.35
CA LEU A 121 -6.98 -11.89 3.28
C LEU A 121 -7.19 -12.46 4.68
N TYR A 122 -6.55 -11.86 5.68
CA TYR A 122 -6.56 -12.31 7.07
C TYR A 122 -7.04 -11.21 8.01
N LEU A 123 -7.59 -11.62 9.14
CA LEU A 123 -7.75 -10.76 10.30
C LEU A 123 -6.48 -10.80 11.14
N GLY A 124 -6.04 -9.64 11.61
CA GLY A 124 -4.84 -9.57 12.42
C GLY A 124 -4.81 -8.39 13.36
N ARG A 125 -3.72 -8.34 14.08
CA ARG A 125 -3.34 -7.24 14.95
C ARG A 125 -1.90 -6.86 14.66
N ALA A 126 -1.61 -5.56 14.61
CA ALA A 126 -0.25 -5.08 14.40
C ALA A 126 0.17 -4.14 15.54
N THR A 127 1.42 -4.30 15.98
CA THR A 127 2.01 -3.49 17.03
C THR A 127 3.38 -2.98 16.62
N VAL A 128 3.75 -1.77 17.07
CA VAL A 128 5.07 -1.21 16.78
C VAL A 128 6.13 -2.00 17.55
N VAL A 129 7.23 -2.34 16.86
CA VAL A 129 8.39 -2.97 17.48
C VAL A 129 9.21 -1.89 18.17
N GLU A 130 9.40 -2.03 19.49
CA GLU A 130 10.11 -1.06 20.32
C GLU A 130 11.48 -1.57 20.79
N ASP A 131 11.72 -2.89 20.75
CA ASP A 131 13.00 -3.49 21.14
C ASP A 131 14.12 -3.06 20.18
N PRO A 132 15.16 -2.31 20.67
CA PRO A 132 16.22 -1.82 19.81
C PRO A 132 17.06 -2.93 19.16
N GLN A 133 17.27 -4.05 19.86
CA GLN A 133 18.05 -5.17 19.31
C GLN A 133 17.28 -5.83 18.16
N LEU A 134 16.00 -6.12 18.36
CA LEU A 134 15.16 -6.67 17.31
C LEU A 134 15.06 -5.72 16.11
N VAL A 135 15.00 -4.40 16.34
CA VAL A 135 14.99 -3.42 15.25
C VAL A 135 16.25 -3.51 14.40
N GLU A 136 17.44 -3.65 15.01
CA GLU A 136 18.70 -3.82 14.24
C GLU A 136 18.71 -5.15 13.48
N ASP A 137 18.28 -6.26 14.08
CA ASP A 137 18.19 -7.57 13.43
C ASP A 137 17.22 -7.54 12.23
N LEU A 138 16.12 -6.81 12.37
CA LEU A 138 15.17 -6.58 11.27
C LEU A 138 15.75 -5.71 10.15
N PHE A 139 16.60 -4.73 10.46
CA PHE A 139 17.33 -3.98 9.44
C PHE A 139 18.32 -4.85 8.67
N GLU A 140 19.01 -5.78 9.33
CA GLU A 140 19.89 -6.75 8.67
C GLU A 140 19.10 -7.66 7.73
N THR A 141 17.98 -8.21 8.20
CA THR A 141 17.07 -9.02 7.39
C THR A 141 16.52 -8.22 6.19
N LEU A 142 16.19 -6.94 6.40
CA LEU A 142 15.75 -6.04 5.35
C LEU A 142 16.84 -5.83 4.28
N ALA A 143 18.09 -5.66 4.72
CA ALA A 143 19.24 -5.49 3.83
C ALA A 143 19.48 -6.74 2.95
N GLN A 144 19.31 -7.93 3.51
CA GLN A 144 19.44 -9.19 2.79
C GLN A 144 18.31 -9.39 1.77
N LYS A 145 17.08 -9.02 2.14
CA LYS A 145 15.88 -9.24 1.31
C LYS A 145 15.74 -8.24 0.17
N TYR A 146 16.09 -6.98 0.39
CA TYR A 146 15.87 -5.90 -0.57
C TYR A 146 17.18 -5.24 -0.97
N ARG A 147 17.42 -5.13 -2.29
CA ARG A 147 18.58 -4.38 -2.81
C ARG A 147 18.53 -2.92 -2.32
N GLY A 148 19.64 -2.42 -1.82
CA GLY A 148 19.74 -1.08 -1.21
C GLY A 148 19.26 -1.01 0.24
N GLY A 149 18.96 -2.16 0.87
CA GLY A 149 18.64 -2.22 2.30
C GLY A 149 19.84 -1.94 3.21
N ALA A 150 21.06 -2.24 2.74
CA ALA A 150 22.29 -2.10 3.53
C ALA A 150 22.80 -0.65 3.69
N ASP A 151 22.43 0.27 2.78
CA ASP A 151 23.04 1.61 2.70
C ASP A 151 22.26 2.70 3.43
N ARG A 152 21.41 2.32 4.42
CA ARG A 152 20.62 3.31 5.17
C ARG A 152 21.49 4.03 6.20
N THR A 153 21.44 5.36 6.16
CA THR A 153 22.09 6.18 7.20
C THR A 153 21.36 6.04 8.54
N PRO A 154 22.02 6.34 9.67
CA PRO A 154 21.37 6.35 10.98
C PRO A 154 20.10 7.23 11.02
N GLU A 155 20.13 8.38 10.35
CA GLU A 155 18.98 9.29 10.26
C GLU A 155 17.81 8.68 9.47
N GLN A 156 18.13 7.91 8.43
CA GLN A 156 17.10 7.15 7.69
C GLN A 156 16.51 6.05 8.57
N LYS A 157 17.36 5.24 9.22
CA LYS A 157 16.91 4.20 10.15
C LYS A 157 16.02 4.76 11.25
N ALA A 158 16.36 5.92 11.81
CA ALA A 158 15.60 6.57 12.87
C ALA A 158 14.14 6.93 12.47
N ARG A 159 13.87 7.11 11.19
CA ARG A 159 12.52 7.38 10.67
C ARG A 159 11.66 6.14 10.51
N TYR A 160 12.29 5.00 10.17
CA TYR A 160 11.57 3.75 9.91
C TYR A 160 10.99 3.17 11.21
N ARG A 161 9.88 2.47 11.06
CA ARG A 161 9.29 1.67 12.15
C ARG A 161 8.91 0.31 11.61
N PHE A 162 9.23 -0.71 12.36
CA PHE A 162 8.72 -2.04 12.11
C PHE A 162 7.44 -2.25 12.90
N ILE A 163 6.51 -2.99 12.33
CA ILE A 163 5.31 -3.46 13.01
C ILE A 163 5.31 -4.98 12.98
N LEU A 164 5.08 -5.59 14.12
CA LEU A 164 4.81 -7.02 14.23
C LEU A 164 3.36 -7.26 13.85
N ILE A 165 3.12 -8.16 12.89
CA ILE A 165 1.79 -8.56 12.45
C ILE A 165 1.49 -9.94 13.03
N GLY A 166 0.49 -10.02 13.88
CA GLY A 166 -0.02 -11.25 14.46
C GLY A 166 -1.43 -11.56 13.98
N SER A 167 -1.82 -12.83 14.05
CA SER A 167 -3.21 -13.25 13.85
C SER A 167 -4.09 -12.78 15.02
N ARG A 168 -5.39 -12.72 14.79
CA ARG A 168 -6.38 -12.32 15.79
C ARG A 168 -7.21 -13.52 16.23
#